data_d2d16bf23cda2eb2c5d1dc8028e911f1
#
_entry.id   d2d16bf23cda2eb2c5d1dc8028e911f1
#
_cell.length_a   1.000
_cell.length_b   1.000
_cell.length_c   1.000
_cell.angle_alpha   90.00
_cell.angle_beta   90.00
_cell.angle_gamma   90.00
#
_symmetry.space_group_name_H-M   'P 1'
#
loop_
_entity.id
_entity.type
_entity.pdbx_description
1 polymer ?
#
loop_
_entity_poly.entity_id
_entity_poly.type
_entity_poly.pdbx_seq_one_letter_code
_entity_poly.pdbx_strand_id
1 'polypeptide(L)'
;MPSTSRQDLLAAFDTLLQPARFQDYGPNGLQVEGRADITKIVSGVTASRALIEAAISAQADAIFVHHGLFWRGQSGCVTGWMKQRLALLLGHDINLFAYHLPLDSHAELGNNAQLGLKLGLKATARFGEQDLGFIGARVDGGSFAHAAELAKHLENVLNRPVAHVEIAKTAIKKIAWCTGGAQGYFEAAIAAGADAFITGEISEPQAHYAREMGVAYFACGHHASERYGAQAVAGHVAAQLGLSHEFIDIDNPA
;
A
#
# COMPACT_ATOMS: atom_id res chain seq x y z
N MET A 1 -12.75 18.99 -20.83
CA MET A 1 -11.50 18.39 -20.33
C MET A 1 -11.22 17.16 -21.19
N PRO A 2 -9.97 16.76 -21.40
CA PRO A 2 -9.72 15.51 -22.08
C PRO A 2 -10.38 14.35 -21.30
N SER A 3 -10.87 13.36 -22.04
CA SER A 3 -11.45 12.14 -21.48
C SER A 3 -10.76 10.93 -22.09
N THR A 4 -10.77 9.81 -21.36
CA THR A 4 -10.30 8.51 -21.85
C THR A 4 -11.38 7.47 -21.65
N SER A 5 -11.35 6.38 -22.43
CA SER A 5 -12.27 5.29 -22.18
C SER A 5 -11.89 4.50 -20.92
N ARG A 6 -12.89 3.89 -20.27
CA ARG A 6 -12.66 2.96 -19.16
C ARG A 6 -11.69 1.83 -19.53
N GLN A 7 -11.75 1.33 -20.77
CA GLN A 7 -10.85 0.29 -21.25
C GLN A 7 -9.42 0.77 -21.40
N ASP A 8 -9.19 1.97 -21.93
CA ASP A 8 -7.85 2.54 -22.03
C ASP A 8 -7.26 2.82 -20.65
N LEU A 9 -8.08 3.29 -19.69
CA LEU A 9 -7.65 3.46 -18.32
C LEU A 9 -7.27 2.14 -17.66
N LEU A 10 -8.09 1.08 -17.83
CA LEU A 10 -7.77 -0.27 -17.35
C LEU A 10 -6.46 -0.78 -17.97
N ALA A 11 -6.31 -0.64 -19.29
CA ALA A 11 -5.10 -1.06 -20.00
C ALA A 11 -3.85 -0.31 -19.51
N ALA A 12 -3.96 0.98 -19.19
CA ALA A 12 -2.86 1.77 -18.64
C ALA A 12 -2.43 1.26 -17.25
N PHE A 13 -3.39 0.99 -16.35
CA PHE A 13 -3.08 0.39 -15.05
C PHE A 13 -2.50 -1.01 -15.17
N ASP A 14 -3.09 -1.88 -16.01
CA ASP A 14 -2.62 -3.25 -16.20
C ASP A 14 -1.21 -3.30 -16.83
N THR A 15 -0.92 -2.42 -17.76
CA THR A 15 0.42 -2.30 -18.36
C THR A 15 1.46 -1.91 -17.32
N LEU A 16 1.12 -0.94 -16.47
CA LEU A 16 2.01 -0.45 -15.42
C LEU A 16 2.22 -1.48 -14.30
N LEU A 17 1.14 -2.07 -13.80
CA LEU A 17 1.15 -2.90 -12.59
C LEU A 17 1.30 -4.40 -12.85
N GLN A 18 1.06 -4.85 -14.09
CA GLN A 18 1.24 -6.24 -14.53
C GLN A 18 0.57 -7.29 -13.61
N PRO A 19 -0.74 -7.19 -13.33
CA PRO A 19 -1.41 -8.01 -12.31
C PRO A 19 -1.32 -9.52 -12.56
N ALA A 20 -1.20 -9.96 -13.81
CA ALA A 20 -1.05 -11.38 -14.16
C ALA A 20 0.23 -12.04 -13.59
N ARG A 21 1.20 -11.27 -13.12
CA ARG A 21 2.43 -11.78 -12.50
C ARG A 21 2.24 -12.23 -11.05
N PHE A 22 1.09 -11.91 -10.43
CA PHE A 22 0.87 -12.10 -9.00
C PHE A 22 -0.23 -13.12 -8.72
N GLN A 23 0.02 -13.96 -7.72
CA GLN A 23 -1.03 -14.75 -7.08
C GLN A 23 -1.58 -13.96 -5.92
N ASP A 24 -2.74 -13.34 -6.13
CA ASP A 24 -3.30 -12.40 -5.16
C ASP A 24 -4.50 -12.98 -4.39
N TYR A 25 -4.89 -12.29 -3.34
CA TYR A 25 -6.01 -12.63 -2.46
C TYR A 25 -7.37 -12.15 -2.99
N GLY A 26 -7.38 -11.33 -4.03
CA GLY A 26 -8.57 -10.81 -4.69
C GLY A 26 -8.30 -10.43 -6.14
N PRO A 27 -9.34 -10.09 -6.91
CA PRO A 27 -9.18 -9.67 -8.30
C PRO A 27 -8.53 -8.29 -8.38
N ASN A 28 -7.47 -8.19 -9.18
CA ASN A 28 -6.87 -6.91 -9.56
C ASN A 28 -7.52 -6.37 -10.84
N GLY A 29 -7.60 -5.05 -10.98
CA GLY A 29 -8.17 -4.37 -12.12
C GLY A 29 -9.53 -3.74 -11.84
N LEU A 30 -10.41 -3.69 -12.84
CA LEU A 30 -11.76 -3.14 -12.71
C LEU A 30 -12.65 -4.09 -11.90
N GLN A 31 -13.05 -3.66 -10.72
CA GLN A 31 -13.92 -4.44 -9.84
C GLN A 31 -15.39 -4.06 -9.92
N VAL A 32 -15.70 -2.80 -10.19
CA VAL A 32 -17.07 -2.32 -10.40
C VAL A 32 -17.07 -1.43 -11.64
N GLU A 33 -17.94 -1.78 -12.58
CA GLU A 33 -18.13 -1.04 -13.81
C GLU A 33 -19.06 0.15 -13.59
N GLY A 34 -18.61 1.34 -14.04
CA GLY A 34 -19.36 2.57 -14.10
C GLY A 34 -19.37 3.14 -15.51
N ARG A 35 -19.39 4.48 -15.64
CA ARG A 35 -19.44 5.17 -16.93
C ARG A 35 -18.27 4.84 -17.86
N ALA A 36 -18.52 4.94 -19.16
CA ALA A 36 -17.53 4.60 -20.18
C ALA A 36 -16.42 5.64 -20.30
N ASP A 37 -16.76 6.92 -20.17
CA ASP A 37 -15.84 8.06 -20.35
C ASP A 37 -15.37 8.57 -18.99
N ILE A 38 -14.05 8.67 -18.81
CA ILE A 38 -13.39 9.09 -17.59
C ILE A 38 -12.68 10.42 -17.81
N THR A 39 -12.91 11.37 -16.92
CA THR A 39 -12.25 12.69 -16.88
C THR A 39 -11.52 12.92 -15.56
N LYS A 40 -12.02 12.33 -14.46
CA LYS A 40 -11.46 12.48 -13.11
C LYS A 40 -11.33 11.16 -12.38
N ILE A 41 -10.14 10.93 -11.80
CA ILE A 41 -9.84 9.82 -10.92
C ILE A 41 -9.69 10.35 -9.49
N VAL A 42 -10.35 9.71 -8.53
CA VAL A 42 -10.01 9.82 -7.11
C VAL A 42 -9.25 8.58 -6.70
N SER A 43 -8.16 8.73 -5.95
CA SER A 43 -7.46 7.59 -5.36
C SER A 43 -7.51 7.62 -3.83
N GLY A 44 -7.40 6.44 -3.23
CA GLY A 44 -7.33 6.23 -1.79
C GLY A 44 -6.78 4.86 -1.46
N VAL A 45 -6.63 4.53 -0.17
CA VAL A 45 -6.08 3.23 0.23
C VAL A 45 -7.12 2.13 0.10
N THR A 46 -8.30 2.30 0.68
CA THR A 46 -9.33 1.27 0.81
C THR A 46 -10.66 1.76 0.25
N ALA A 47 -11.38 0.92 -0.52
CA ALA A 47 -12.72 1.18 -1.02
C ALA A 47 -13.76 1.21 0.14
N SER A 48 -13.55 2.10 1.10
CA SER A 48 -14.45 2.32 2.21
C SER A 48 -15.66 3.15 1.75
N ARG A 49 -16.77 3.07 2.52
CA ARG A 49 -17.93 3.93 2.28
C ARG A 49 -17.54 5.42 2.29
N ALA A 50 -16.72 5.82 3.24
CA ALA A 50 -16.27 7.21 3.36
C ALA A 50 -15.48 7.68 2.13
N LEU A 51 -14.58 6.85 1.58
CA LEU A 51 -13.86 7.18 0.35
C LEU A 51 -14.82 7.29 -0.85
N ILE A 52 -15.79 6.38 -0.96
CA ILE A 52 -16.78 6.41 -2.06
C ILE A 52 -17.64 7.67 -1.97
N GLU A 53 -18.15 8.03 -0.79
CA GLU A 53 -18.92 9.26 -0.57
C GLU A 53 -18.09 10.52 -0.86
N ALA A 54 -16.82 10.54 -0.49
CA ALA A 54 -15.90 11.63 -0.81
C ALA A 54 -15.64 11.72 -2.34
N ALA A 55 -15.46 10.60 -3.02
CA ALA A 55 -15.29 10.55 -4.48
C ALA A 55 -16.54 11.04 -5.22
N ILE A 56 -17.75 10.68 -4.74
CA ILE A 56 -19.02 11.22 -5.26
C ILE A 56 -19.04 12.75 -5.13
N SER A 57 -18.72 13.25 -3.94
CA SER A 57 -18.69 14.70 -3.67
C SER A 57 -17.66 15.43 -4.53
N ALA A 58 -16.53 14.77 -4.82
CA ALA A 58 -15.50 15.25 -5.73
C ALA A 58 -15.85 15.09 -7.21
N GLN A 59 -17.01 14.53 -7.54
CA GLN A 59 -17.46 14.27 -8.92
C GLN A 59 -16.49 13.36 -9.71
N ALA A 60 -15.98 12.32 -9.08
CA ALA A 60 -15.09 11.35 -9.71
C ALA A 60 -15.85 10.43 -10.66
N ASP A 61 -15.23 10.09 -11.79
CA ASP A 61 -15.72 9.07 -12.73
C ASP A 61 -15.15 7.68 -12.39
N ALA A 62 -14.00 7.66 -11.72
CA ALA A 62 -13.31 6.45 -11.31
C ALA A 62 -12.65 6.61 -9.94
N ILE A 63 -12.63 5.53 -9.18
CA ILE A 63 -11.88 5.40 -7.92
C ILE A 63 -10.78 4.35 -8.14
N PHE A 64 -9.55 4.68 -7.74
CA PHE A 64 -8.40 3.77 -7.70
C PHE A 64 -8.00 3.51 -6.26
N VAL A 65 -7.93 2.24 -5.86
CA VAL A 65 -7.57 1.84 -4.49
C VAL A 65 -6.58 0.69 -4.45
N HIS A 66 -5.94 0.52 -3.30
CA HIS A 66 -5.18 -0.67 -2.94
C HIS A 66 -6.11 -1.79 -2.47
N HIS A 67 -6.94 -1.54 -1.49
CA HIS A 67 -7.90 -2.51 -0.97
C HIS A 67 -9.28 -2.34 -1.62
N GLY A 68 -9.59 -3.27 -2.52
CA GLY A 68 -10.89 -3.33 -3.19
C GLY A 68 -12.01 -3.93 -2.33
N LEU A 69 -13.05 -4.39 -3.02
CA LEU A 69 -14.25 -4.92 -2.37
C LEU A 69 -14.25 -6.46 -2.29
N PHE A 70 -13.56 -7.15 -3.18
CA PHE A 70 -13.69 -8.59 -3.35
C PHE A 70 -12.42 -9.32 -2.93
N TRP A 71 -12.56 -10.28 -1.99
CA TRP A 71 -11.46 -11.04 -1.43
C TRP A 71 -11.77 -12.54 -1.44
N ARG A 72 -10.73 -13.36 -1.57
CA ARG A 72 -10.85 -14.81 -1.50
C ARG A 72 -11.47 -15.23 -0.16
N GLY A 73 -12.45 -16.11 -0.21
CA GLY A 73 -13.15 -16.61 0.99
C GLY A 73 -14.29 -15.72 1.49
N GLN A 74 -14.54 -14.56 0.88
CA GLN A 74 -15.74 -13.78 1.19
C GLN A 74 -17.01 -14.48 0.69
N SER A 75 -18.11 -14.23 1.40
CA SER A 75 -19.45 -14.58 0.90
C SER A 75 -19.76 -13.77 -0.36
N GLY A 76 -20.28 -14.41 -1.40
CA GLY A 76 -20.77 -13.74 -2.61
C GLY A 76 -22.07 -12.93 -2.40
N CYS A 77 -22.61 -12.87 -1.17
CA CYS A 77 -23.89 -12.19 -0.89
C CYS A 77 -23.69 -10.69 -0.74
N VAL A 78 -24.48 -9.91 -1.47
CA VAL A 78 -24.48 -8.45 -1.42
C VAL A 78 -25.41 -7.97 -0.31
N THR A 79 -24.93 -7.97 0.93
CA THR A 79 -25.65 -7.55 2.14
C THR A 79 -24.81 -6.60 3.00
N GLY A 80 -25.37 -5.99 4.01
CA GLY A 80 -24.67 -5.16 4.99
C GLY A 80 -23.82 -4.05 4.35
N TRP A 81 -22.56 -3.97 4.76
CA TRP A 81 -21.62 -2.96 4.26
C TRP A 81 -21.30 -3.11 2.76
N MET A 82 -21.26 -4.34 2.24
CA MET A 82 -21.05 -4.60 0.81
C MET A 82 -22.19 -4.00 -0.03
N LYS A 83 -23.46 -4.21 0.39
CA LYS A 83 -24.63 -3.60 -0.27
C LYS A 83 -24.52 -2.07 -0.28
N GLN A 84 -24.12 -1.46 0.85
CA GLN A 84 -24.03 0.00 0.94
C GLN A 84 -22.98 0.56 -0.02
N ARG A 85 -21.80 -0.04 -0.10
CA ARG A 85 -20.71 0.40 -0.99
C ARG A 85 -21.07 0.21 -2.47
N LEU A 86 -21.58 -0.95 -2.84
CA LEU A 86 -22.00 -1.24 -4.21
C LEU A 86 -23.17 -0.36 -4.64
N ALA A 87 -24.16 -0.10 -3.77
CA ALA A 87 -25.27 0.80 -4.09
C ALA A 87 -24.81 2.22 -4.41
N LEU A 88 -23.80 2.74 -3.71
CA LEU A 88 -23.21 4.05 -3.99
C LEU A 88 -22.48 4.05 -5.34
N LEU A 89 -21.60 3.08 -5.58
CA LEU A 89 -20.83 3.00 -6.84
C LEU A 89 -21.75 2.88 -8.06
N LEU A 90 -22.70 1.92 -8.01
CA LEU A 90 -23.64 1.67 -9.10
C LEU A 90 -24.65 2.82 -9.26
N GLY A 91 -25.13 3.41 -8.16
CA GLY A 91 -26.10 4.52 -8.20
C GLY A 91 -25.51 5.83 -8.76
N HIS A 92 -24.20 5.98 -8.69
CA HIS A 92 -23.49 7.16 -9.22
C HIS A 92 -22.66 6.86 -10.48
N ASP A 93 -22.74 5.62 -10.99
CA ASP A 93 -22.06 5.20 -12.21
C ASP A 93 -20.52 5.41 -12.16
N ILE A 94 -19.92 5.07 -10.98
CA ILE A 94 -18.49 5.24 -10.70
C ILE A 94 -17.75 3.92 -10.88
N ASN A 95 -16.67 3.95 -11.65
CA ASN A 95 -15.77 2.81 -11.80
C ASN A 95 -14.91 2.61 -10.55
N LEU A 96 -14.74 1.35 -10.11
CA LEU A 96 -13.78 1.00 -9.06
C LEU A 96 -12.66 0.14 -9.63
N PHE A 97 -11.44 0.65 -9.59
CA PHE A 97 -10.21 -0.07 -9.90
C PHE A 97 -9.48 -0.38 -8.59
N ALA A 98 -9.05 -1.63 -8.43
CA ALA A 98 -8.29 -2.05 -7.25
C ALA A 98 -7.08 -2.89 -7.67
N TYR A 99 -5.92 -2.59 -7.10
CA TYR A 99 -4.68 -3.34 -7.32
C TYR A 99 -3.99 -3.53 -5.97
N HIS A 100 -3.85 -4.79 -5.55
CA HIS A 100 -3.29 -5.16 -4.25
C HIS A 100 -1.78 -5.48 -4.37
N LEU A 101 -1.37 -6.73 -4.42
CA LEU A 101 0.06 -7.10 -4.49
C LEU A 101 0.82 -6.45 -5.68
N PRO A 102 0.22 -6.25 -6.86
CA PRO A 102 0.87 -5.51 -7.94
C PRO A 102 1.26 -4.08 -7.54
N LEU A 103 0.41 -3.42 -6.75
CA LEU A 103 0.68 -2.07 -6.25
C LEU A 103 1.78 -2.08 -5.19
N ASP A 104 1.85 -3.08 -4.31
CA ASP A 104 2.94 -3.20 -3.34
C ASP A 104 4.29 -3.42 -4.01
N SER A 105 4.32 -4.22 -5.07
CA SER A 105 5.54 -4.69 -5.73
C SER A 105 6.15 -3.69 -6.71
N HIS A 106 5.39 -2.72 -7.23
CA HIS A 106 5.90 -1.84 -8.29
C HIS A 106 7.15 -1.09 -7.83
N ALA A 107 8.21 -1.18 -8.65
CA ALA A 107 9.58 -0.83 -8.23
C ALA A 107 9.79 0.67 -7.90
N GLU A 108 8.96 1.55 -8.46
CA GLU A 108 9.11 3.01 -8.32
C GLU A 108 7.87 3.66 -7.68
N LEU A 109 6.67 3.28 -8.13
CA LEU A 109 5.42 3.92 -7.74
C LEU A 109 4.62 3.12 -6.72
N GLY A 110 5.04 1.89 -6.39
CA GLY A 110 4.33 1.01 -5.47
C GLY A 110 4.46 1.42 -4.01
N ASN A 111 3.62 0.83 -3.15
CA ASN A 111 3.58 1.14 -1.72
C ASN A 111 4.95 1.02 -1.07
N ASN A 112 5.66 -0.11 -1.28
CA ASN A 112 6.98 -0.34 -0.71
C ASN A 112 8.03 0.65 -1.21
N ALA A 113 8.03 0.95 -2.51
CA ALA A 113 8.98 1.89 -3.10
C ALA A 113 8.75 3.31 -2.57
N GLN A 114 7.51 3.75 -2.53
CA GLN A 114 7.11 5.07 -2.07
C GLN A 114 7.31 5.24 -0.56
N LEU A 115 7.02 4.20 0.24
CA LEU A 115 7.36 4.21 1.66
C LEU A 115 8.86 4.33 1.87
N GLY A 116 9.67 3.52 1.17
CA GLY A 116 11.12 3.61 1.23
C GLY A 116 11.63 5.01 0.91
N LEU A 117 11.11 5.64 -0.15
CA LEU A 117 11.46 7.01 -0.52
C LEU A 117 11.12 8.01 0.60
N LYS A 118 9.93 7.92 1.20
CA LYS A 118 9.51 8.77 2.32
C LYS A 118 10.39 8.61 3.55
N LEU A 119 10.83 7.39 3.81
CA LEU A 119 11.71 7.06 4.94
C LEU A 119 13.19 7.39 4.68
N GLY A 120 13.55 7.86 3.47
CA GLY A 120 14.94 8.09 3.08
C GLY A 120 15.73 6.79 2.93
N LEU A 121 15.07 5.69 2.55
CA LEU A 121 15.67 4.38 2.31
C LEU A 121 15.80 4.11 0.81
N LYS A 122 16.89 3.43 0.44
CA LYS A 122 17.12 2.92 -0.93
C LYS A 122 17.19 1.41 -0.89
N ALA A 123 16.28 0.75 -1.60
CA ALA A 123 16.31 -0.69 -1.78
C ALA A 123 17.54 -1.12 -2.60
N THR A 124 18.17 -2.20 -2.18
CA THR A 124 19.29 -2.84 -2.89
C THR A 124 18.94 -4.26 -3.33
N ALA A 125 17.93 -4.88 -2.74
CA ALA A 125 17.41 -6.20 -3.09
C ALA A 125 15.95 -6.34 -2.70
N ARG A 126 15.36 -7.46 -3.09
CA ARG A 126 14.03 -7.92 -2.71
C ARG A 126 14.13 -9.21 -1.92
N PHE A 127 13.09 -9.56 -1.16
CA PHE A 127 13.03 -10.80 -0.39
C PHE A 127 11.58 -11.26 -0.18
N GLY A 128 11.43 -12.49 0.30
CA GLY A 128 10.15 -13.08 0.65
C GLY A 128 9.34 -13.59 -0.55
N GLU A 129 8.12 -14.00 -0.29
CA GLU A 129 7.23 -14.54 -1.31
C GLU A 129 6.93 -13.50 -2.38
N GLN A 130 6.97 -13.90 -3.65
CA GLN A 130 6.75 -13.06 -4.83
C GLN A 130 7.63 -11.78 -4.87
N ASP A 131 8.77 -11.78 -4.17
CA ASP A 131 9.69 -10.63 -4.07
C ASP A 131 9.00 -9.33 -3.59
N LEU A 132 8.01 -9.44 -2.70
CA LEU A 132 7.26 -8.29 -2.19
C LEU A 132 8.04 -7.48 -1.16
N GLY A 133 8.89 -8.11 -0.35
CA GLY A 133 9.73 -7.42 0.63
C GLY A 133 10.88 -6.66 -0.02
N PHE A 134 11.18 -5.49 0.50
CA PHE A 134 12.30 -4.65 0.10
C PHE A 134 13.37 -4.65 1.20
N ILE A 135 14.64 -4.65 0.82
CA ILE A 135 15.75 -4.54 1.76
C ILE A 135 16.82 -3.61 1.22
N GLY A 136 17.38 -2.79 2.09
CA GLY A 136 18.36 -1.78 1.69
C GLY A 136 18.93 -1.01 2.87
N ALA A 137 19.28 0.24 2.63
CA ALA A 137 19.91 1.12 3.61
C ALA A 137 19.45 2.58 3.41
N ARG A 138 19.86 3.45 4.30
CA ARG A 138 19.65 4.90 4.16
C ARG A 138 20.34 5.44 2.90
N VAL A 139 19.68 6.36 2.22
CA VAL A 139 20.23 7.02 1.00
C VAL A 139 21.48 7.82 1.27
N ASP A 140 21.65 8.36 2.49
CA ASP A 140 22.80 9.13 2.93
C ASP A 140 24.00 8.25 3.38
N GLY A 141 23.88 6.93 3.34
CA GLY A 141 24.90 5.98 3.79
C GLY A 141 25.06 5.88 5.30
N GLY A 142 24.23 6.59 6.07
CA GLY A 142 24.24 6.56 7.53
C GLY A 142 23.61 5.31 8.13
N SER A 143 23.54 5.30 9.46
CA SER A 143 22.86 4.27 10.25
C SER A 143 22.03 4.92 11.34
N PHE A 144 21.05 4.19 11.89
CA PHE A 144 20.42 4.57 13.15
C PHE A 144 21.23 3.95 14.30
N ALA A 145 21.48 4.72 15.35
CA ALA A 145 22.31 4.23 16.47
C ALA A 145 21.65 3.09 17.25
N HIS A 146 20.32 3.07 17.31
CA HIS A 146 19.54 2.06 18.01
C HIS A 146 18.07 2.06 17.54
N ALA A 147 17.28 1.06 17.96
CA ALA A 147 15.89 0.90 17.53
C ALA A 147 15.00 2.11 17.88
N ALA A 148 15.17 2.73 19.05
CA ALA A 148 14.37 3.90 19.43
C ALA A 148 14.62 5.12 18.52
N GLU A 149 15.82 5.29 17.96
CA GLU A 149 16.09 6.36 16.98
C GLU A 149 15.33 6.10 15.67
N LEU A 150 15.35 4.86 15.18
CA LEU A 150 14.56 4.49 14.00
C LEU A 150 13.06 4.64 14.27
N ALA A 151 12.56 4.20 15.45
CA ALA A 151 11.16 4.40 15.83
C ALA A 151 10.77 5.88 15.75
N LYS A 152 11.59 6.77 16.34
CA LYS A 152 11.35 8.22 16.30
C LYS A 152 11.35 8.79 14.89
N HIS A 153 12.24 8.31 14.01
CA HIS A 153 12.26 8.68 12.61
C HIS A 153 10.95 8.27 11.91
N LEU A 154 10.51 7.02 12.11
CA LEU A 154 9.25 6.50 11.56
C LEU A 154 8.04 7.31 12.05
N GLU A 155 7.96 7.60 13.35
CA GLU A 155 6.89 8.41 13.94
C GLU A 155 6.80 9.80 13.30
N ASN A 156 7.96 10.46 13.11
CA ASN A 156 8.00 11.79 12.52
C ASN A 156 7.57 11.78 11.05
N VAL A 157 8.00 10.78 10.26
CA VAL A 157 7.67 10.68 8.83
C VAL A 157 6.19 10.29 8.61
N LEU A 158 5.69 9.36 9.41
CA LEU A 158 4.33 8.83 9.25
C LEU A 158 3.29 9.63 10.04
N ASN A 159 3.74 10.56 10.92
CA ASN A 159 2.93 11.38 11.80
C ASN A 159 1.98 10.54 12.69
N ARG A 160 2.51 9.45 13.28
CA ARG A 160 1.77 8.57 14.19
C ARG A 160 2.71 7.81 15.13
N PRO A 161 2.22 7.31 16.28
CA PRO A 161 2.99 6.39 17.13
C PRO A 161 3.34 5.09 16.39
N VAL A 162 4.52 4.54 16.68
CA VAL A 162 5.03 3.29 16.13
C VAL A 162 5.28 2.29 17.25
N ALA A 163 4.60 1.15 17.18
CA ALA A 163 4.92 0.04 18.08
C ALA A 163 6.22 -0.63 17.62
N HIS A 164 7.18 -0.82 18.54
CA HIS A 164 8.44 -1.47 18.18
C HIS A 164 8.94 -2.41 19.26
N VAL A 165 9.75 -3.36 18.86
CA VAL A 165 10.46 -4.27 19.74
C VAL A 165 11.94 -3.89 19.74
N GLU A 166 12.41 -3.41 20.89
CA GLU A 166 13.82 -3.10 21.08
C GLU A 166 14.68 -4.37 21.17
N ILE A 167 15.91 -4.23 20.72
CA ILE A 167 16.96 -5.24 20.77
C ILE A 167 18.24 -4.63 21.33
N ALA A 168 19.11 -5.45 21.87
CA ALA A 168 20.40 -5.00 22.42
C ALA A 168 21.42 -4.54 21.35
N LYS A 169 21.08 -4.64 20.06
CA LYS A 169 21.97 -4.29 18.95
C LYS A 169 22.12 -2.78 18.83
N THR A 170 23.35 -2.32 18.72
CA THR A 170 23.72 -0.95 18.38
C THR A 170 23.98 -0.87 16.87
N ALA A 171 23.56 0.20 16.23
CA ALA A 171 23.69 0.48 14.80
C ALA A 171 22.84 -0.41 13.87
N ILE A 172 21.74 0.18 13.39
CA ILE A 172 20.86 -0.39 12.37
C ILE A 172 21.27 0.20 11.02
N LYS A 173 21.77 -0.64 10.13
CA LYS A 173 22.26 -0.26 8.79
C LYS A 173 21.42 -0.89 7.68
N LYS A 174 21.19 -2.20 7.75
CA LYS A 174 20.45 -2.96 6.75
C LYS A 174 19.01 -3.11 7.20
N ILE A 175 18.11 -2.43 6.51
CA ILE A 175 16.70 -2.33 6.88
C ILE A 175 15.87 -3.06 5.83
N ALA A 176 15.01 -3.96 6.28
CA ALA A 176 13.99 -4.60 5.47
C ALA A 176 12.63 -3.93 5.72
N TRP A 177 11.78 -3.87 4.70
CA TRP A 177 10.42 -3.38 4.86
C TRP A 177 9.44 -4.04 3.90
N CYS A 178 8.20 -4.16 4.36
CA CYS A 178 7.06 -4.59 3.57
C CYS A 178 5.80 -3.94 4.15
N THR A 179 5.05 -3.19 3.33
CA THR A 179 3.88 -2.43 3.75
C THR A 179 2.73 -3.34 4.19
N GLY A 180 1.77 -2.78 4.92
CA GLY A 180 0.55 -3.48 5.31
C GLY A 180 0.72 -4.59 6.34
N GLY A 181 -0.08 -5.63 6.22
CA GLY A 181 -0.10 -6.79 7.12
C GLY A 181 0.97 -7.84 6.80
N ALA A 182 2.24 -7.42 6.65
CA ALA A 182 3.34 -8.30 6.24
C ALA A 182 4.18 -8.85 7.41
N GLN A 183 3.61 -8.98 8.60
CA GLN A 183 4.30 -9.57 9.77
C GLN A 183 4.84 -10.98 9.52
N GLY A 184 4.22 -11.75 8.64
CA GLY A 184 4.69 -13.08 8.22
C GLY A 184 6.01 -13.07 7.41
N TYR A 185 6.42 -11.92 6.88
CA TYR A 185 7.68 -11.76 6.14
C TYR A 185 8.90 -11.60 7.06
N PHE A 186 8.70 -11.51 8.38
CA PHE A 186 9.79 -11.23 9.32
C PHE A 186 10.89 -12.27 9.31
N GLU A 187 10.56 -13.56 9.26
CA GLU A 187 11.56 -14.62 9.18
C GLU A 187 12.40 -14.52 7.89
N ALA A 188 11.76 -14.20 6.78
CA ALA A 188 12.48 -13.97 5.51
C ALA A 188 13.38 -12.72 5.58
N ALA A 189 12.97 -11.66 6.28
CA ALA A 189 13.80 -10.47 6.51
C ALA A 189 15.03 -10.81 7.38
N ILE A 190 14.87 -11.63 8.42
CA ILE A 190 15.96 -12.14 9.25
C ILE A 190 16.93 -12.96 8.39
N ALA A 191 16.42 -13.89 7.58
CA ALA A 191 17.24 -14.71 6.69
C ALA A 191 18.00 -13.89 5.64
N ALA A 192 17.40 -12.77 5.19
CA ALA A 192 18.06 -11.81 4.30
C ALA A 192 19.13 -10.96 5.00
N GLY A 193 19.31 -11.12 6.32
CA GLY A 193 20.31 -10.44 7.12
C GLY A 193 19.98 -9.00 7.47
N ALA A 194 18.71 -8.68 7.65
CA ALA A 194 18.28 -7.38 8.12
C ALA A 194 18.70 -7.11 9.57
N ASP A 195 18.99 -5.85 9.89
CA ASP A 195 19.15 -5.37 11.27
C ASP A 195 17.80 -4.95 11.87
N ALA A 196 16.86 -4.56 11.00
CA ALA A 196 15.51 -4.10 11.35
C ALA A 196 14.51 -4.49 10.27
N PHE A 197 13.25 -4.73 10.68
CA PHE A 197 12.11 -4.94 9.80
C PHE A 197 10.99 -3.96 10.11
N ILE A 198 10.49 -3.29 9.06
CA ILE A 198 9.39 -2.32 9.13
C ILE A 198 8.20 -2.88 8.37
N THR A 199 7.02 -2.90 9.03
CA THR A 199 5.75 -3.30 8.41
C THR A 199 4.59 -2.55 9.06
N GLY A 200 3.35 -2.83 8.64
CA GLY A 200 2.17 -2.17 9.22
C GLY A 200 1.72 -2.78 10.54
N GLU A 201 1.83 -4.09 10.71
CA GLU A 201 1.23 -4.84 11.81
C GLU A 201 2.26 -5.66 12.61
N ILE A 202 1.87 -6.07 13.83
CA ILE A 202 2.61 -7.03 14.65
C ILE A 202 1.66 -8.10 15.18
N SER A 203 2.09 -9.35 15.18
CA SER A 203 1.44 -10.45 15.91
C SER A 203 2.33 -10.92 17.07
N GLU A 204 1.79 -11.72 17.97
CA GLU A 204 2.48 -12.15 19.19
C GLU A 204 3.86 -12.77 18.96
N PRO A 205 4.06 -13.70 17.98
CA PRO A 205 5.36 -14.37 17.83
C PRO A 205 6.51 -13.43 17.43
N GLN A 206 6.25 -12.37 16.67
CA GLN A 206 7.29 -11.48 16.16
C GLN A 206 8.08 -10.80 17.26
N ALA A 207 7.47 -10.52 18.42
CA ALA A 207 8.17 -9.94 19.55
C ALA A 207 9.22 -10.88 20.13
N HIS A 208 8.96 -12.19 20.12
CA HIS A 208 9.92 -13.21 20.55
C HIS A 208 11.04 -13.35 19.52
N TYR A 209 10.71 -13.54 18.25
CA TYR A 209 11.70 -13.66 17.17
C TYR A 209 12.64 -12.46 17.11
N ALA A 210 12.12 -11.25 17.29
CA ALA A 210 12.92 -10.02 17.30
C ALA A 210 14.01 -10.06 18.38
N ARG A 211 13.65 -10.44 19.61
CA ARG A 211 14.57 -10.53 20.75
C ARG A 211 15.58 -11.68 20.61
N GLU A 212 15.12 -12.84 20.16
CA GLU A 212 15.95 -14.05 20.01
C GLU A 212 16.94 -13.92 18.86
N MET A 213 16.52 -13.30 17.75
CA MET A 213 17.36 -13.14 16.55
C MET A 213 18.14 -11.82 16.52
N GLY A 214 17.88 -10.91 17.46
CA GLY A 214 18.56 -9.61 17.52
C GLY A 214 18.26 -8.72 16.32
N VAL A 215 17.02 -8.77 15.77
CA VAL A 215 16.54 -7.95 14.66
C VAL A 215 15.38 -7.08 15.16
N ALA A 216 15.52 -5.77 15.09
CA ALA A 216 14.48 -4.85 15.55
C ALA A 216 13.21 -4.95 14.70
N TYR A 217 12.04 -4.85 15.34
CA TYR A 217 10.74 -4.93 14.66
C TYR A 217 9.94 -3.65 14.84
N PHE A 218 9.27 -3.16 13.77
CA PHE A 218 8.49 -1.94 13.78
C PHE A 218 7.13 -2.18 13.11
N ALA A 219 6.05 -1.90 13.85
CA ALA A 219 4.68 -1.89 13.35
C ALA A 219 4.21 -0.44 13.21
N CYS A 220 4.13 0.02 11.96
CA CYS A 220 3.92 1.44 11.62
C CYS A 220 2.47 1.79 11.32
N GLY A 221 1.56 0.82 11.35
CA GLY A 221 0.18 0.93 10.90
C GLY A 221 0.00 0.45 9.46
N HIS A 222 -0.98 -0.39 9.27
CA HIS A 222 -1.31 -0.98 7.97
C HIS A 222 -1.62 0.12 6.96
N HIS A 223 -2.68 0.89 7.21
CA HIS A 223 -3.10 2.00 6.37
C HIS A 223 -1.98 3.04 6.17
N ALA A 224 -1.30 3.41 7.27
CA ALA A 224 -0.28 4.45 7.23
C ALA A 224 0.92 4.08 6.35
N SER A 225 1.29 2.81 6.27
CA SER A 225 2.37 2.34 5.40
C SER A 225 1.97 2.27 3.92
N GLU A 226 0.67 2.23 3.60
CA GLU A 226 0.14 2.01 2.25
C GLU A 226 -0.48 3.26 1.60
N ARG A 227 -0.39 4.43 2.22
CA ARG A 227 -0.98 5.67 1.69
C ARG A 227 -0.35 6.18 0.40
N TYR A 228 0.85 5.75 0.07
CA TYR A 228 1.69 6.43 -0.92
C TYR A 228 1.59 5.85 -2.33
N GLY A 229 1.39 4.54 -2.46
CA GLY A 229 1.39 3.85 -3.76
C GLY A 229 0.17 4.19 -4.61
N ALA A 230 -1.03 4.15 -4.03
CA ALA A 230 -2.26 4.48 -4.76
C ALA A 230 -2.23 5.91 -5.31
N GLN A 231 -1.75 6.87 -4.51
CA GLN A 231 -1.56 8.25 -4.95
C GLN A 231 -0.57 8.36 -6.10
N ALA A 232 0.58 7.69 -6.00
CA ALA A 232 1.64 7.77 -7.00
C ALA A 232 1.23 7.13 -8.34
N VAL A 233 0.62 5.95 -8.31
CA VAL A 233 0.18 5.24 -9.51
C VAL A 233 -0.98 5.96 -10.19
N ALA A 234 -2.02 6.33 -9.45
CA ALA A 234 -3.16 7.03 -10.05
C ALA A 234 -2.76 8.40 -10.60
N GLY A 235 -1.90 9.15 -9.88
CA GLY A 235 -1.36 10.43 -10.36
C GLY A 235 -0.52 10.29 -11.63
N HIS A 236 0.31 9.25 -11.71
CA HIS A 236 1.13 8.97 -12.90
C HIS A 236 0.26 8.65 -14.12
N VAL A 237 -0.70 7.75 -14.00
CA VAL A 237 -1.60 7.36 -15.09
C VAL A 237 -2.51 8.52 -15.50
N ALA A 238 -3.03 9.28 -14.54
CA ALA A 238 -3.84 10.46 -14.83
C ALA A 238 -3.03 11.50 -15.63
N ALA A 239 -1.79 11.76 -15.27
CA ALA A 239 -0.91 12.67 -16.00
C ALA A 239 -0.63 12.19 -17.44
N GLN A 240 -0.41 10.88 -17.64
CA GLN A 240 -0.20 10.30 -18.97
C GLN A 240 -1.43 10.46 -19.88
N LEU A 241 -2.63 10.32 -19.32
CA LEU A 241 -3.88 10.35 -20.07
C LEU A 241 -4.55 11.75 -20.10
N GLY A 242 -3.93 12.75 -19.46
CA GLY A 242 -4.45 14.11 -19.37
C GLY A 242 -5.70 14.23 -18.48
N LEU A 243 -5.88 13.33 -17.51
CA LEU A 243 -7.02 13.31 -16.61
C LEU A 243 -6.76 14.12 -15.33
N SER A 244 -7.84 14.55 -14.69
CA SER A 244 -7.76 15.12 -13.34
C SER A 244 -7.58 14.01 -12.30
N HIS A 245 -6.76 14.25 -11.28
CA HIS A 245 -6.52 13.30 -10.18
C HIS A 245 -6.52 14.01 -8.83
N GLU A 246 -7.11 13.35 -7.85
CA GLU A 246 -7.15 13.78 -6.45
C GLU A 246 -6.95 12.56 -5.53
N PHE A 247 -6.02 12.66 -4.57
CA PHE A 247 -5.87 11.65 -3.52
C PHE A 247 -6.67 12.08 -2.30
N ILE A 248 -7.50 11.17 -1.77
CA ILE A 248 -8.28 11.38 -0.56
C ILE A 248 -7.84 10.37 0.50
N ASP A 249 -7.24 10.89 1.56
CA ASP A 249 -6.88 10.08 2.73
C ASP A 249 -8.07 10.00 3.69
N ILE A 250 -8.51 8.78 3.98
CA ILE A 250 -9.56 8.54 4.98
C ILE A 250 -8.86 8.02 6.23
N ASP A 251 -8.95 8.76 7.31
CA ASP A 251 -8.30 8.41 8.56
C ASP A 251 -8.62 6.98 9.01
N ASN A 252 -7.57 6.25 9.40
CA ASN A 252 -7.66 4.87 9.86
C ASN A 252 -6.61 4.63 10.95
N PRO A 253 -7.00 4.13 12.13
CA PRO A 253 -6.07 3.88 13.24
C PRO A 253 -5.13 2.69 13.02
N ALA A 254 -5.38 1.83 12.00
CA ALA A 254 -4.56 0.65 11.69
C ALA A 254 -3.29 1.00 10.91
#